data_241770c12c98c21f732975d0de6f51e8
#
_entry.id   241770c12c98c21f732975d0de6f51e8
#
_cell.length_a   1.000
_cell.length_b   1.000
_cell.length_c   1.000
_cell.angle_alpha   90.00
_cell.angle_beta   90.00
_cell.angle_gamma   90.00
#
_symmetry.space_group_name_H-M   'P 1'
#
loop_
_entity.id
_entity.type
_entity.pdbx_description
1 polymer ?
#
loop_
_entity_poly.entity_id
_entity_poly.type
_entity_poly.pdbx_seq_one_letter_code
_entity_poly.pdbx_strand_id
1 'polypeptide(L)'
;MTGHRPAGGRHAAAPGRAGRRIASSPMGKLPLRARLATTIGGAAGRMSRLAGRGDGSVIGGVIGLRVEPDLLALLAAGRRVVLVTGTNGKTTTTRLITAALGELGQEVASNAFGANMEAGLTAALGQAPDAPLAVLETDEKYLPTVLAATRARVVVLLNLSRDQMDRAAEIWMVARRWREALASAANCTVVANADDPLIAWAAAAAPDVIWVAVGQRWHEDSWCCPQCGSHLSRDELGWRCGECEFTRPPARWVLDGSSVIDSAGRVHEVSLSLPGQANRSNAVIALAVSEVFGVEPAQALARLRDVASVAGRYTQVERHGRQVRLLLAKNPAGWLEAFDVLDEPPVPVLLSVNAREPDGRDTSWLWDVDYRVLRGRPVFVTGERRLDLAVRLEADQVPFELVEGVDDAVDQVSGGRLDVIANYTAFQQIRVALGRAE
;
A
#
# COMPACT_ATOMS: atom_id res chain seq x y z
N MET A 1 -12.37 -40.82 -67.86
CA MET A 1 -11.17 -40.36 -68.60
C MET A 1 -10.45 -39.42 -67.64
N THR A 2 -9.53 -39.94 -66.92
CA THR A 2 -8.07 -39.73 -67.02
C THR A 2 -7.70 -38.22 -66.92
N GLY A 3 -6.97 -37.72 -65.98
CA GLY A 3 -5.78 -38.25 -65.39
C GLY A 3 -5.07 -37.25 -64.51
N HIS A 4 -4.25 -37.81 -63.70
CA HIS A 4 -2.92 -37.43 -63.19
C HIS A 4 -2.73 -36.21 -62.28
N ARG A 5 -2.35 -36.57 -61.04
CA ARG A 5 -1.46 -35.82 -60.12
C ARG A 5 -0.07 -35.63 -60.73
N PRO A 6 0.70 -34.66 -60.24
CA PRO A 6 1.72 -35.08 -59.32
C PRO A 6 1.91 -34.20 -58.04
N ALA A 7 2.53 -34.83 -57.05
CA ALA A 7 2.94 -34.33 -55.76
C ALA A 7 4.11 -33.35 -55.90
N GLY A 8 4.08 -32.29 -55.10
CA GLY A 8 5.22 -31.40 -54.87
C GLY A 8 5.37 -31.13 -53.39
N GLY A 9 6.33 -31.79 -52.75
CA GLY A 9 6.70 -31.59 -51.37
C GLY A 9 7.23 -30.18 -51.14
N ARG A 10 6.75 -29.55 -50.08
CA ARG A 10 7.35 -28.32 -49.55
C ARG A 10 7.96 -28.64 -48.17
N HIS A 11 9.28 -28.58 -48.14
CA HIS A 11 10.09 -28.59 -46.95
C HIS A 11 9.62 -27.46 -46.01
N ALA A 12 9.17 -27.80 -44.81
CA ALA A 12 8.93 -26.87 -43.71
C ALA A 12 10.30 -26.40 -43.18
N ALA A 13 10.59 -25.14 -43.34
CA ALA A 13 11.71 -24.46 -42.70
C ALA A 13 11.39 -24.29 -41.19
N ALA A 14 12.29 -24.69 -40.33
CA ALA A 14 12.22 -24.51 -38.89
C ALA A 14 12.17 -23.00 -38.55
N PRO A 15 11.40 -22.59 -37.49
CA PRO A 15 11.38 -21.20 -37.06
C PRO A 15 12.74 -20.83 -36.42
N GLY A 16 13.39 -19.84 -37.02
CA GLY A 16 14.61 -19.25 -36.55
C GLY A 16 14.44 -18.72 -35.13
N ARG A 17 15.38 -19.07 -34.23
CA ARG A 17 15.54 -18.50 -32.91
C ARG A 17 15.56 -16.97 -33.02
N ALA A 18 14.48 -16.31 -32.59
CA ALA A 18 14.46 -14.87 -32.40
C ALA A 18 15.51 -14.51 -31.33
N GLY A 19 16.58 -13.86 -31.75
CA GLY A 19 17.62 -13.37 -30.88
C GLY A 19 17.00 -12.44 -29.82
N ARG A 20 17.17 -12.81 -28.54
CA ARG A 20 16.93 -11.93 -27.39
C ARG A 20 17.73 -10.63 -27.65
N ARG A 21 17.04 -9.56 -28.03
CA ARG A 21 17.61 -8.21 -27.94
C ARG A 21 17.81 -7.94 -26.46
N ILE A 22 19.05 -7.95 -26.01
CA ILE A 22 19.44 -7.43 -24.70
C ILE A 22 19.06 -5.95 -24.72
N ALA A 23 18.00 -5.58 -23.98
CA ALA A 23 17.63 -4.19 -23.81
C ALA A 23 18.83 -3.48 -23.18
N SER A 24 19.34 -2.46 -23.84
CA SER A 24 20.44 -1.65 -23.31
C SER A 24 20.00 -1.03 -21.99
N SER A 25 20.81 -1.23 -20.93
CA SER A 25 20.58 -0.67 -19.59
C SER A 25 20.18 0.81 -19.66
N PRO A 26 19.11 1.23 -18.94
CA PRO A 26 18.72 2.64 -18.84
C PRO A 26 19.86 3.54 -18.35
N MET A 27 20.72 3.04 -17.48
CA MET A 27 21.89 3.75 -16.95
C MET A 27 22.90 4.15 -18.03
N GLY A 28 23.07 3.37 -19.10
CA GLY A 28 23.99 3.71 -20.20
C GLY A 28 23.58 4.97 -20.98
N LYS A 29 22.31 5.40 -20.86
CA LYS A 29 21.74 6.56 -21.54
C LYS A 29 21.63 7.81 -20.67
N LEU A 30 21.96 7.72 -19.35
CA LEU A 30 21.89 8.87 -18.44
C LEU A 30 22.95 9.92 -18.77
N PRO A 31 22.60 11.23 -18.66
CA PRO A 31 23.57 12.32 -18.71
C PRO A 31 24.66 12.14 -17.66
N LEU A 32 25.88 12.65 -17.95
CA LEU A 32 27.03 12.51 -17.04
C LEU A 32 26.71 13.00 -15.61
N ARG A 33 26.00 14.12 -15.50
CA ARG A 33 25.60 14.69 -14.20
C ARG A 33 24.67 13.75 -13.43
N ALA A 34 23.70 13.12 -14.08
CA ALA A 34 22.81 12.16 -13.47
C ALA A 34 23.54 10.88 -13.03
N ARG A 35 24.50 10.40 -13.83
CA ARG A 35 25.36 9.26 -13.45
C ARG A 35 26.20 9.57 -12.22
N LEU A 36 26.79 10.77 -12.17
CA LEU A 36 27.55 11.25 -11.01
C LEU A 36 26.64 11.35 -9.77
N ALA A 37 25.44 11.95 -9.93
CA ALA A 37 24.45 12.07 -8.86
C ALA A 37 24.05 10.71 -8.28
N THR A 38 23.79 9.72 -9.14
CA THR A 38 23.45 8.35 -8.73
C THR A 38 24.62 7.68 -7.97
N THR A 39 25.85 7.85 -8.47
CA THR A 39 27.06 7.27 -7.83
C THR A 39 27.32 7.87 -6.46
N ILE A 40 27.31 9.21 -6.34
CA ILE A 40 27.51 9.93 -5.08
C ILE A 40 26.39 9.59 -4.09
N GLY A 41 25.14 9.63 -4.53
CA GLY A 41 23.98 9.26 -3.72
C GLY A 41 24.08 7.83 -3.21
N GLY A 42 24.43 6.88 -4.07
CA GLY A 42 24.62 5.48 -3.70
C GLY A 42 25.76 5.26 -2.69
N ALA A 43 26.88 6.00 -2.83
CA ALA A 43 27.98 5.96 -1.87
C ALA A 43 27.54 6.52 -0.50
N ALA A 44 26.85 7.66 -0.49
CA ALA A 44 26.34 8.27 0.74
C ALA A 44 25.33 7.37 1.47
N GLY A 45 24.43 6.72 0.73
CA GLY A 45 23.48 5.73 1.29
C GLY A 45 24.21 4.54 1.93
N ARG A 46 25.26 4.01 1.29
CA ARG A 46 26.11 2.94 1.85
C ARG A 46 26.81 3.38 3.13
N MET A 47 27.39 4.57 3.15
CA MET A 47 28.06 5.13 4.34
C MET A 47 27.07 5.31 5.50
N SER A 48 25.85 5.79 5.24
CA SER A 48 24.81 5.92 6.26
C SER A 48 24.44 4.59 6.90
N ARG A 49 24.30 3.53 6.09
CA ARG A 49 24.05 2.16 6.61
C ARG A 49 25.19 1.66 7.48
N LEU A 50 26.45 1.83 7.04
CA LEU A 50 27.63 1.44 7.81
C LEU A 50 27.76 2.20 9.13
N ALA A 51 27.27 3.44 9.17
CA ALA A 51 27.25 4.28 10.37
C ALA A 51 26.03 3.99 11.29
N GLY A 52 25.19 2.98 10.98
CA GLY A 52 24.01 2.63 11.79
C GLY A 52 22.90 3.68 11.80
N ARG A 53 22.91 4.64 10.85
CA ARG A 53 21.94 5.74 10.78
C ARG A 53 20.76 5.44 9.85
N GLY A 54 20.13 4.28 10.03
CA GLY A 54 19.01 3.82 9.20
C GLY A 54 19.46 3.07 7.93
N ASP A 55 18.50 2.77 7.03
CA ASP A 55 18.73 2.01 5.79
C ASP A 55 19.49 2.79 4.69
N GLY A 56 19.74 4.10 4.92
CA GLY A 56 20.52 4.97 4.01
C GLY A 56 19.80 5.31 2.69
N SER A 57 18.57 4.82 2.47
CA SER A 57 17.85 5.03 1.22
C SER A 57 17.52 6.51 1.00
N VAL A 58 16.99 7.19 2.01
CA VAL A 58 16.58 8.59 1.91
C VAL A 58 17.79 9.52 1.71
N ILE A 59 18.88 9.31 2.47
CA ILE A 59 20.09 10.17 2.39
C ILE A 59 20.69 10.12 0.99
N GLY A 60 20.79 8.94 0.40
CA GLY A 60 21.30 8.77 -0.95
C GLY A 60 20.48 9.53 -2.00
N GLY A 61 19.16 9.47 -1.89
CA GLY A 61 18.25 10.19 -2.78
C GLY A 61 18.32 11.71 -2.60
N VAL A 62 18.37 12.20 -1.35
CA VAL A 62 18.52 13.65 -1.06
C VAL A 62 19.79 14.22 -1.69
N ILE A 63 20.91 13.52 -1.55
CA ILE A 63 22.20 13.97 -2.13
C ILE A 63 22.13 13.88 -3.65
N GLY A 64 21.57 12.81 -4.22
CA GLY A 64 21.38 12.67 -5.66
C GLY A 64 20.56 13.82 -6.26
N LEU A 65 19.42 14.15 -5.66
CA LEU A 65 18.55 15.26 -6.10
C LEU A 65 19.18 16.64 -5.93
N ARG A 66 20.08 16.84 -4.96
CA ARG A 66 20.85 18.09 -4.85
C ARG A 66 21.87 18.26 -5.98
N VAL A 67 22.46 17.16 -6.45
CA VAL A 67 23.39 17.16 -7.57
C VAL A 67 22.66 17.29 -8.91
N GLU A 68 21.56 16.56 -9.07
CA GLU A 68 20.71 16.56 -10.26
C GLU A 68 19.22 16.65 -9.85
N PRO A 69 18.60 17.84 -9.92
CA PRO A 69 17.20 18.02 -9.51
C PRO A 69 16.20 17.18 -10.31
N ASP A 70 16.49 16.90 -11.59
CA ASP A 70 15.64 16.10 -12.46
C ASP A 70 15.96 14.58 -12.37
N LEU A 71 16.73 14.15 -11.38
CA LEU A 71 17.22 12.77 -11.28
C LEU A 71 16.11 11.74 -11.24
N LEU A 72 14.98 12.03 -10.55
CA LEU A 72 13.81 11.14 -10.51
C LEU A 72 13.26 10.89 -11.91
N ALA A 73 13.05 11.96 -12.68
CA ALA A 73 12.52 11.88 -14.04
C ALA A 73 13.48 11.12 -14.99
N LEU A 74 14.78 11.40 -14.87
CA LEU A 74 15.82 10.74 -15.65
C LEU A 74 15.92 9.24 -15.36
N LEU A 75 15.81 8.84 -14.09
CA LEU A 75 15.83 7.43 -13.68
C LEU A 75 14.53 6.71 -14.03
N ALA A 76 13.40 7.38 -14.05
CA ALA A 76 12.13 6.81 -14.46
C ALA A 76 11.99 6.64 -15.98
N ALA A 77 12.75 7.41 -16.77
CA ALA A 77 12.66 7.43 -18.21
C ALA A 77 12.86 6.03 -18.83
N GLY A 78 11.93 5.60 -19.69
CA GLY A 78 11.95 4.29 -20.36
C GLY A 78 11.52 3.11 -19.52
N ARG A 79 11.13 3.32 -18.24
CA ARG A 79 10.54 2.29 -17.38
C ARG A 79 9.01 2.35 -17.43
N ARG A 80 8.38 1.22 -17.20
CA ARG A 80 6.95 1.16 -16.92
C ARG A 80 6.75 1.34 -15.41
N VAL A 81 6.30 2.52 -15.01
CA VAL A 81 6.16 2.90 -13.61
C VAL A 81 4.72 2.73 -13.15
N VAL A 82 4.53 2.12 -11.98
CA VAL A 82 3.29 2.08 -11.20
C VAL A 82 3.50 2.94 -9.96
N LEU A 83 2.62 3.91 -9.72
CA LEU A 83 2.57 4.69 -8.48
C LEU A 83 1.43 4.19 -7.62
N VAL A 84 1.68 3.95 -6.33
CA VAL A 84 0.67 3.51 -5.37
C VAL A 84 0.54 4.56 -4.28
N THR A 85 -0.66 5.12 -4.12
CA THR A 85 -0.94 6.14 -3.11
C THR A 85 -2.29 5.92 -2.42
N GLY A 86 -2.49 6.59 -1.30
CA GLY A 86 -3.66 6.51 -0.43
C GLY A 86 -3.25 6.53 1.04
N THR A 87 -4.16 6.79 1.96
CA THR A 87 -3.84 6.91 3.38
C THR A 87 -3.37 5.58 3.97
N ASN A 88 -4.12 4.50 3.74
CA ASN A 88 -3.81 3.17 4.24
C ASN A 88 -3.53 2.19 3.08
N GLY A 89 -2.81 1.10 3.35
CA GLY A 89 -2.58 0.00 2.40
C GLY A 89 -1.41 0.19 1.42
N LYS A 90 -0.80 1.37 1.30
CA LYS A 90 0.27 1.69 0.31
C LYS A 90 1.37 0.63 0.23
N THR A 91 2.05 0.37 1.34
CA THR A 91 3.19 -0.56 1.40
C THR A 91 2.78 -1.99 1.05
N THR A 92 1.64 -2.43 1.57
CA THR A 92 1.11 -3.77 1.29
C THR A 92 0.76 -3.92 -0.18
N THR A 93 0.02 -2.97 -0.74
CA THR A 93 -0.36 -2.98 -2.17
C THR A 93 0.86 -2.92 -3.08
N THR A 94 1.84 -2.06 -2.77
CA THR A 94 3.12 -2.00 -3.51
C THR A 94 3.82 -3.35 -3.52
N ARG A 95 3.87 -4.04 -2.38
CA ARG A 95 4.49 -5.36 -2.27
C ARG A 95 3.71 -6.43 -3.05
N LEU A 96 2.38 -6.43 -2.95
CA LEU A 96 1.53 -7.35 -3.70
C LEU A 96 1.65 -7.14 -5.22
N ILE A 97 1.62 -5.89 -5.71
CA ILE A 97 1.83 -5.59 -7.12
C ILE A 97 3.23 -6.03 -7.57
N THR A 98 4.26 -5.76 -6.78
CA THR A 98 5.63 -6.18 -7.09
C THR A 98 5.74 -7.70 -7.21
N ALA A 99 5.11 -8.45 -6.30
CA ALA A 99 5.07 -9.90 -6.35
C ALA A 99 4.34 -10.42 -7.60
N ALA A 100 3.15 -9.88 -7.90
CA ALA A 100 2.36 -10.26 -9.07
C ALA A 100 3.09 -9.97 -10.40
N LEU A 101 3.71 -8.79 -10.54
CA LEU A 101 4.48 -8.42 -11.73
C LEU A 101 5.79 -9.22 -11.86
N GLY A 102 6.25 -9.87 -10.80
CA GLY A 102 7.35 -10.83 -10.85
C GLY A 102 7.11 -12.00 -11.83
N GLU A 103 5.82 -12.31 -12.16
CA GLU A 103 5.44 -13.31 -13.18
C GLU A 103 5.98 -12.96 -14.58
N LEU A 104 6.22 -11.68 -14.84
CA LEU A 104 6.81 -11.25 -16.12
C LEU A 104 8.30 -11.66 -16.27
N GLY A 105 8.92 -12.21 -15.22
CA GLY A 105 10.33 -12.61 -15.23
C GLY A 105 11.29 -11.42 -15.39
N GLN A 106 10.85 -10.22 -15.05
CA GLN A 106 11.61 -8.96 -15.12
C GLN A 106 11.90 -8.43 -13.73
N GLU A 107 13.04 -7.76 -13.59
CA GLU A 107 13.35 -7.05 -12.34
C GLU A 107 12.38 -5.90 -12.11
N VAL A 108 11.93 -5.72 -10.87
CA VAL A 108 11.01 -4.66 -10.44
C VAL A 108 11.69 -3.80 -9.38
N ALA A 109 11.93 -2.53 -9.69
CA ALA A 109 12.39 -1.56 -8.70
C ALA A 109 11.24 -1.20 -7.76
N SER A 110 11.50 -1.13 -6.45
CA SER A 110 10.49 -0.78 -5.46
C SER A 110 11.11 -0.10 -4.25
N ASN A 111 10.40 0.86 -3.64
CA ASN A 111 10.77 1.53 -2.40
C ASN A 111 10.08 0.92 -1.18
N ALA A 112 9.95 -0.38 -1.12
CA ALA A 112 9.15 -1.15 -0.14
C ALA A 112 9.41 -0.89 1.36
N PHE A 113 10.35 -0.01 1.72
CA PHE A 113 10.69 0.34 3.10
C PHE A 113 10.05 1.65 3.60
N GLY A 114 9.00 2.16 2.92
CA GLY A 114 8.24 3.32 3.39
C GLY A 114 8.88 4.69 3.11
N ALA A 115 9.97 4.76 2.35
CA ALA A 115 10.56 6.02 1.88
C ALA A 115 9.77 6.52 0.65
N ASN A 116 8.60 7.12 0.88
CA ASN A 116 7.57 7.42 -0.13
C ASN A 116 7.58 8.86 -0.68
N MET A 117 8.65 9.61 -0.37
CA MET A 117 8.92 10.93 -0.94
C MET A 117 9.96 10.85 -2.06
N GLU A 118 10.10 11.89 -2.87
CA GLU A 118 10.98 11.93 -4.05
C GLU A 118 12.38 11.35 -3.82
N ALA A 119 13.01 11.65 -2.68
CA ALA A 119 14.33 11.14 -2.35
C ALA A 119 14.36 9.60 -2.22
N GLY A 120 13.35 9.02 -1.56
CA GLY A 120 13.22 7.57 -1.43
C GLY A 120 12.97 6.88 -2.77
N LEU A 121 12.10 7.46 -3.60
CA LEU A 121 11.80 6.96 -4.95
C LEU A 121 13.05 7.01 -5.84
N THR A 122 13.78 8.12 -5.82
CA THR A 122 15.03 8.30 -6.55
C THR A 122 16.07 7.26 -6.15
N ALA A 123 16.22 7.02 -4.85
CA ALA A 123 17.16 6.01 -4.34
C ALA A 123 16.75 4.59 -4.78
N ALA A 124 15.46 4.25 -4.72
CA ALA A 124 14.94 2.94 -5.15
C ALA A 124 15.23 2.69 -6.64
N LEU A 125 14.96 3.67 -7.50
CA LEU A 125 15.25 3.56 -8.93
C LEU A 125 16.75 3.48 -9.22
N GLY A 126 17.58 4.19 -8.45
CA GLY A 126 19.04 4.16 -8.59
C GLY A 126 19.67 2.85 -8.11
N GLN A 127 19.02 2.12 -7.19
CA GLN A 127 19.48 0.81 -6.70
C GLN A 127 19.18 -0.34 -7.67
N ALA A 128 18.19 -0.18 -8.54
CA ALA A 128 17.82 -1.16 -9.57
C ALA A 128 17.93 -0.55 -10.97
N PRO A 129 19.16 -0.24 -11.44
CA PRO A 129 19.39 0.54 -12.66
C PRO A 129 18.86 -0.15 -13.93
N ASP A 130 18.82 -1.46 -13.95
CA ASP A 130 18.43 -2.26 -15.10
C ASP A 130 16.97 -2.72 -15.08
N ALA A 131 16.24 -2.46 -13.98
CA ALA A 131 14.84 -2.83 -13.84
C ALA A 131 13.96 -2.08 -14.85
N PRO A 132 13.28 -2.78 -15.78
CA PRO A 132 12.38 -2.14 -16.74
C PRO A 132 11.02 -1.77 -16.13
N LEU A 133 10.73 -2.29 -14.95
CA LEU A 133 9.52 -2.06 -14.17
C LEU A 133 9.85 -1.34 -12.87
N ALA A 134 8.94 -0.49 -12.41
CA ALA A 134 9.02 0.11 -11.10
C ALA A 134 7.63 0.16 -10.45
N VAL A 135 7.53 -0.26 -9.20
CA VAL A 135 6.32 -0.12 -8.37
C VAL A 135 6.69 0.71 -7.16
N LEU A 136 6.17 1.93 -7.11
CA LEU A 136 6.61 2.95 -6.18
C LEU A 136 5.47 3.40 -5.27
N GLU A 137 5.64 3.18 -3.97
CA GLU A 137 4.79 3.79 -2.94
C GLU A 137 5.05 5.30 -2.91
N THR A 138 3.99 6.11 -3.04
CA THR A 138 4.08 7.57 -3.10
C THR A 138 3.18 8.18 -2.03
N ASP A 139 3.73 9.10 -1.24
CA ASP A 139 2.96 9.89 -0.28
C ASP A 139 1.92 10.76 -0.99
N GLU A 140 0.78 10.96 -0.37
CA GLU A 140 -0.40 11.62 -0.92
C GLU A 140 -0.11 13.03 -1.45
N LYS A 141 0.74 13.77 -0.74
CA LYS A 141 1.09 15.16 -1.08
C LYS A 141 2.00 15.24 -2.30
N TYR A 142 2.80 14.19 -2.54
CA TYR A 142 3.82 14.16 -3.60
C TYR A 142 3.31 13.54 -4.91
N LEU A 143 2.13 12.90 -4.92
CA LEU A 143 1.60 12.25 -6.13
C LEU A 143 1.63 13.16 -7.37
N PRO A 144 1.17 14.43 -7.34
CA PRO A 144 1.18 15.27 -8.54
C PRO A 144 2.59 15.49 -9.12
N THR A 145 3.56 15.80 -8.26
CA THR A 145 4.96 16.03 -8.66
C THR A 145 5.60 14.76 -9.19
N VAL A 146 5.42 13.64 -8.49
CA VAL A 146 5.98 12.33 -8.86
C VAL A 146 5.35 11.83 -10.16
N LEU A 147 4.05 12.00 -10.35
CA LEU A 147 3.35 11.63 -11.59
C LEU A 147 3.90 12.41 -12.79
N ALA A 148 4.07 13.73 -12.63
CA ALA A 148 4.65 14.58 -13.67
C ALA A 148 6.09 14.17 -14.02
N ALA A 149 6.91 13.87 -13.01
CA ALA A 149 8.31 13.47 -13.19
C ALA A 149 8.44 12.08 -13.82
N THR A 150 7.65 11.09 -13.36
CA THR A 150 7.82 9.69 -13.78
C THR A 150 7.02 9.33 -15.04
N ARG A 151 5.99 10.11 -15.36
CA ARG A 151 5.02 9.79 -16.44
C ARG A 151 4.51 8.35 -16.28
N ALA A 152 4.04 8.03 -15.08
CA ALA A 152 3.67 6.68 -14.71
C ALA A 152 2.68 6.04 -15.69
N ARG A 153 2.85 4.75 -15.97
CA ARG A 153 1.93 3.95 -16.77
C ARG A 153 0.63 3.65 -16.04
N VAL A 154 0.74 3.47 -14.71
CA VAL A 154 -0.41 3.19 -13.85
C VAL A 154 -0.30 4.03 -12.58
N VAL A 155 -1.41 4.61 -12.15
CA VAL A 155 -1.60 5.21 -10.81
C VAL A 155 -2.65 4.41 -10.07
N VAL A 156 -2.33 4.00 -8.85
CA VAL A 156 -3.24 3.29 -7.95
C VAL A 156 -3.69 4.23 -6.86
N LEU A 157 -5.00 4.41 -6.72
CA LEU A 157 -5.64 5.21 -5.69
C LEU A 157 -6.44 4.30 -4.75
N LEU A 158 -5.93 4.15 -3.50
CA LEU A 158 -6.48 3.20 -2.52
C LEU A 158 -7.67 3.75 -1.74
N ASN A 159 -7.41 4.75 -0.93
CA ASN A 159 -8.37 5.39 -0.03
C ASN A 159 -7.86 6.76 0.42
N LEU A 160 -8.77 7.62 0.87
CA LEU A 160 -8.44 8.87 1.53
C LEU A 160 -9.17 8.98 2.85
N SER A 161 -8.43 9.04 3.95
CA SER A 161 -8.94 9.27 5.29
C SER A 161 -8.02 10.22 6.04
N ARG A 162 -8.51 10.77 7.15
CA ARG A 162 -7.69 11.61 8.03
C ARG A 162 -6.50 10.81 8.57
N ASP A 163 -5.31 11.36 8.42
CA ASP A 163 -4.06 10.83 9.00
C ASP A 163 -3.26 12.02 9.55
N GLN A 164 -2.83 11.95 10.80
CA GLN A 164 -2.09 13.03 11.49
C GLN A 164 -2.78 14.39 11.40
N MET A 165 -3.84 14.58 12.18
CA MET A 165 -4.74 15.76 12.20
C MET A 165 -4.01 17.10 12.28
N ASP A 166 -2.86 17.16 12.96
CA ASP A 166 -2.02 18.34 13.13
C ASP A 166 -1.18 18.73 11.91
N ARG A 167 -1.12 17.87 10.88
CA ARG A 167 -0.33 18.08 9.65
C ARG A 167 -1.16 18.10 8.38
N ALA A 168 -2.43 17.77 8.47
CA ALA A 168 -3.22 17.50 7.29
C ALA A 168 -3.70 18.79 6.62
N ALA A 169 -3.35 18.96 5.35
CA ALA A 169 -4.29 19.59 4.42
C ALA A 169 -5.58 18.76 4.45
N GLU A 170 -6.73 19.42 4.43
CA GLU A 170 -8.00 18.72 4.36
C GLU A 170 -7.95 17.66 3.24
N ILE A 171 -8.42 16.46 3.53
CA ILE A 171 -8.38 15.33 2.57
C ILE A 171 -9.02 15.70 1.23
N TRP A 172 -10.05 16.56 1.25
CA TRP A 172 -10.64 17.11 0.04
C TRP A 172 -9.64 17.90 -0.82
N MET A 173 -8.73 18.67 -0.21
CA MET A 173 -7.69 19.38 -0.95
C MET A 173 -6.69 18.43 -1.60
N VAL A 174 -6.40 17.30 -0.96
CA VAL A 174 -5.57 16.23 -1.54
C VAL A 174 -6.27 15.63 -2.75
N ALA A 175 -7.54 15.24 -2.59
CA ALA A 175 -8.36 14.70 -3.68
C ALA A 175 -8.44 15.68 -4.87
N ARG A 176 -8.60 16.98 -4.61
CA ARG A 176 -8.63 18.03 -5.64
C ARG A 176 -7.31 18.10 -6.41
N ARG A 177 -6.17 18.11 -5.72
CA ARG A 177 -4.85 18.13 -6.36
C ARG A 177 -4.62 16.89 -7.22
N TRP A 178 -5.07 15.72 -6.75
CA TRP A 178 -5.01 14.50 -7.54
C TRP A 178 -5.88 14.60 -8.79
N ARG A 179 -7.11 15.09 -8.66
CA ARG A 179 -8.02 15.30 -9.78
C ARG A 179 -7.39 16.19 -10.86
N GLU A 180 -6.78 17.30 -10.46
CA GLU A 180 -6.10 18.24 -11.35
C GLU A 180 -4.90 17.56 -12.07
N ALA A 181 -4.07 16.80 -11.36
CA ALA A 181 -2.93 16.09 -11.91
C ALA A 181 -3.35 14.96 -12.88
N LEU A 182 -4.37 14.18 -12.51
CA LEU A 182 -4.84 13.05 -13.30
C LEU A 182 -5.54 13.48 -14.58
N ALA A 183 -6.23 14.63 -14.60
CA ALA A 183 -6.82 15.19 -15.80
C ALA A 183 -5.80 15.42 -16.94
N SER A 184 -4.53 15.64 -16.59
CA SER A 184 -3.44 15.90 -17.53
C SER A 184 -2.65 14.63 -17.89
N ALA A 185 -2.95 13.48 -17.30
CA ALA A 185 -2.16 12.26 -17.42
C ALA A 185 -2.62 11.39 -18.63
N ALA A 186 -2.40 11.86 -19.85
CA ALA A 186 -2.98 11.31 -21.08
C ALA A 186 -2.66 9.82 -21.37
N ASN A 187 -1.53 9.28 -20.88
CA ASN A 187 -1.09 7.90 -21.14
C ASN A 187 -1.03 7.05 -19.85
N CYS A 188 -1.83 7.41 -18.85
CA CYS A 188 -1.86 6.76 -17.55
C CYS A 188 -3.20 6.07 -17.35
N THR A 189 -3.18 4.79 -17.01
CA THR A 189 -4.35 4.08 -16.51
C THR A 189 -4.44 4.30 -14.99
N VAL A 190 -5.59 4.73 -14.50
CA VAL A 190 -5.84 4.87 -13.07
C VAL A 190 -6.60 3.64 -12.58
N VAL A 191 -6.04 2.92 -11.60
CA VAL A 191 -6.74 1.84 -10.87
C VAL A 191 -7.24 2.45 -9.56
N ALA A 192 -8.55 2.56 -9.40
CA ALA A 192 -9.14 3.34 -8.32
C ALA A 192 -10.23 2.58 -7.56
N ASN A 193 -10.22 2.74 -6.24
CA ASN A 193 -11.27 2.23 -5.37
C ASN A 193 -12.59 2.98 -5.62
N ALA A 194 -13.57 2.28 -6.15
CA ALA A 194 -14.90 2.83 -6.43
C ALA A 194 -15.72 3.11 -5.16
N ASP A 195 -15.38 2.47 -4.04
CA ASP A 195 -16.14 2.55 -2.80
C ASP A 195 -15.81 3.80 -1.96
N ASP A 196 -14.69 4.47 -2.26
CA ASP A 196 -14.30 5.73 -1.63
C ASP A 196 -14.74 6.92 -2.49
N PRO A 197 -15.70 7.78 -2.03
CA PRO A 197 -16.20 8.91 -2.81
C PRO A 197 -15.12 9.94 -3.20
N LEU A 198 -14.13 10.18 -2.33
CA LEU A 198 -13.03 11.11 -2.61
C LEU A 198 -12.12 10.55 -3.70
N ILE A 199 -11.81 9.26 -3.64
CA ILE A 199 -11.06 8.55 -4.68
C ILE A 199 -11.82 8.56 -6.00
N ALA A 200 -13.11 8.21 -5.97
CA ALA A 200 -13.95 8.19 -7.15
C ALA A 200 -14.01 9.58 -7.82
N TRP A 201 -14.17 10.63 -7.03
CA TRP A 201 -14.19 12.01 -7.55
C TRP A 201 -12.84 12.42 -8.14
N ALA A 202 -11.74 12.09 -7.49
CA ALA A 202 -10.40 12.41 -7.99
C ALA A 202 -10.09 11.66 -9.29
N ALA A 203 -10.34 10.35 -9.33
CA ALA A 203 -10.04 9.49 -10.46
C ALA A 203 -10.92 9.76 -11.68
N ALA A 204 -12.18 10.21 -11.50
CA ALA A 204 -13.11 10.49 -12.60
C ALA A 204 -12.62 11.58 -13.57
N ALA A 205 -11.57 12.33 -13.25
CA ALA A 205 -10.94 13.28 -14.17
C ALA A 205 -9.93 12.63 -15.12
N ALA A 206 -9.48 11.42 -14.85
CA ALA A 206 -8.52 10.70 -15.68
C ALA A 206 -9.20 10.16 -16.95
N PRO A 207 -8.49 10.10 -18.10
CA PRO A 207 -9.04 9.61 -19.36
C PRO A 207 -9.27 8.09 -19.36
N ASP A 208 -8.56 7.32 -18.53
CA ASP A 208 -8.66 5.85 -18.46
C ASP A 208 -8.65 5.39 -17.01
N VAL A 209 -9.79 4.81 -16.54
CA VAL A 209 -9.97 4.37 -15.16
C VAL A 209 -10.48 2.94 -15.10
N ILE A 210 -9.79 2.11 -14.33
CA ILE A 210 -10.25 0.78 -13.91
C ILE A 210 -10.81 0.91 -12.49
N TRP A 211 -12.12 0.82 -12.36
CA TRP A 211 -12.80 0.87 -11.08
C TRP A 211 -12.78 -0.49 -10.39
N VAL A 212 -12.44 -0.47 -9.09
CA VAL A 212 -12.34 -1.67 -8.26
C VAL A 212 -13.24 -1.50 -7.04
N ALA A 213 -14.14 -2.43 -6.82
CA ALA A 213 -15.00 -2.48 -5.64
C ALA A 213 -14.38 -3.40 -4.60
N VAL A 214 -13.90 -2.86 -3.51
CA VAL A 214 -13.19 -3.61 -2.45
C VAL A 214 -13.87 -3.51 -1.09
N GLY A 215 -14.97 -2.78 -1.00
CA GLY A 215 -15.64 -2.37 0.22
C GLY A 215 -14.88 -1.28 0.96
N GLN A 216 -15.58 -0.28 1.42
CA GLN A 216 -15.07 0.72 2.34
C GLN A 216 -15.79 0.57 3.67
N ARG A 217 -15.04 0.38 4.76
CA ARG A 217 -15.62 0.25 6.10
C ARG A 217 -15.59 1.55 6.89
N TRP A 218 -14.58 2.37 6.65
CA TRP A 218 -14.45 3.68 7.27
C TRP A 218 -15.16 4.73 6.40
N HIS A 219 -16.25 5.30 6.92
CA HIS A 219 -17.10 6.27 6.21
C HIS A 219 -17.04 7.67 6.79
N GLU A 220 -16.49 7.82 8.02
CA GLU A 220 -16.54 9.06 8.80
C GLU A 220 -15.86 10.25 8.11
N ASP A 221 -14.96 9.98 7.18
CA ASP A 221 -14.25 11.02 6.44
C ASP A 221 -14.89 11.36 5.08
N SER A 222 -16.00 10.72 4.72
CA SER A 222 -16.64 10.85 3.40
C SER A 222 -18.18 10.99 3.49
N TRP A 223 -18.66 11.77 4.43
CA TRP A 223 -20.09 12.10 4.58
C TRP A 223 -20.61 13.05 3.52
N CYS A 224 -19.76 13.98 3.06
CA CYS A 224 -20.14 15.01 2.11
C CYS A 224 -19.70 14.64 0.69
N CYS A 225 -20.56 14.96 -0.28
CA CYS A 225 -20.26 14.84 -1.68
C CYS A 225 -19.10 15.77 -2.08
N PRO A 226 -17.99 15.26 -2.61
CA PRO A 226 -16.86 16.09 -3.01
C PRO A 226 -17.18 17.02 -4.18
N GLN A 227 -18.29 16.78 -4.90
CA GLN A 227 -18.69 17.58 -6.05
C GLN A 227 -19.59 18.77 -5.67
N CYS A 228 -20.56 18.59 -4.75
CA CYS A 228 -21.53 19.63 -4.43
C CYS A 228 -21.63 19.96 -2.94
N GLY A 229 -20.94 19.22 -2.05
CA GLY A 229 -20.97 19.45 -0.60
C GLY A 229 -22.15 18.83 0.14
N SER A 230 -23.15 18.28 -0.55
CA SER A 230 -24.33 17.69 0.08
C SER A 230 -24.05 16.32 0.69
N HIS A 231 -24.94 15.83 1.55
CA HIS A 231 -24.78 14.54 2.20
C HIS A 231 -24.81 13.37 1.20
N LEU A 232 -23.94 12.37 1.43
CA LEU A 232 -23.93 11.12 0.68
C LEU A 232 -24.78 10.07 1.40
N SER A 233 -25.72 9.45 0.69
CA SER A 233 -26.45 8.25 1.14
C SER A 233 -25.67 6.98 0.77
N ARG A 234 -25.78 5.95 1.61
CA ARG A 234 -25.17 4.63 1.39
C ARG A 234 -26.21 3.54 1.56
N ASP A 235 -26.17 2.55 0.67
CA ASP A 235 -26.98 1.34 0.71
C ASP A 235 -26.17 0.13 0.22
N GLU A 236 -26.80 -1.01 0.02
CA GLU A 236 -26.15 -2.24 -0.47
C GLU A 236 -25.51 -2.09 -1.86
N LEU A 237 -25.97 -1.15 -2.67
CA LEU A 237 -25.43 -0.87 -4.00
C LEU A 237 -24.22 0.08 -3.97
N GLY A 238 -23.94 0.68 -2.82
CA GLY A 238 -22.82 1.60 -2.62
C GLY A 238 -23.28 2.98 -2.11
N TRP A 239 -22.68 4.05 -2.62
CA TRP A 239 -22.95 5.41 -2.21
C TRP A 239 -23.45 6.28 -3.38
N ARG A 240 -24.27 7.30 -3.07
CA ARG A 240 -24.77 8.29 -4.02
C ARG A 240 -25.04 9.62 -3.34
N CYS A 241 -24.95 10.69 -4.11
CA CYS A 241 -25.38 12.01 -3.70
C CYS A 241 -26.90 12.16 -3.93
N GLY A 242 -27.60 12.75 -2.96
CA GLY A 242 -29.04 13.06 -3.10
C GLY A 242 -29.35 14.29 -3.93
N GLU A 243 -28.37 15.20 -4.11
CA GLU A 243 -28.55 16.51 -4.74
C GLU A 243 -27.92 16.62 -6.13
N CYS A 244 -26.93 15.78 -6.45
CA CYS A 244 -26.32 15.75 -7.79
C CYS A 244 -26.20 14.30 -8.27
N GLU A 245 -25.85 14.12 -9.55
CA GLU A 245 -25.78 12.78 -10.17
C GLU A 245 -24.53 11.98 -9.77
N PHE A 246 -23.71 12.50 -8.83
CA PHE A 246 -22.49 11.84 -8.43
C PHE A 246 -22.79 10.59 -7.61
N THR A 247 -22.41 9.44 -8.16
CA THR A 247 -22.67 8.12 -7.59
C THR A 247 -21.45 7.21 -7.74
N ARG A 248 -21.44 6.13 -6.98
CA ARG A 248 -20.43 5.08 -7.08
C ARG A 248 -20.33 4.59 -8.52
N PRO A 249 -19.14 4.64 -9.13
CA PRO A 249 -18.97 4.13 -10.49
C PRO A 249 -19.09 2.60 -10.54
N PRO A 250 -19.56 2.02 -11.66
CA PRO A 250 -19.59 0.59 -11.84
C PRO A 250 -18.17 0.01 -11.87
N ALA A 251 -17.93 -0.99 -11.03
CA ALA A 251 -16.60 -1.59 -10.90
C ALA A 251 -16.41 -2.75 -11.91
N ARG A 252 -15.18 -2.85 -12.44
CA ARG A 252 -14.75 -3.96 -13.30
C ARG A 252 -14.21 -5.15 -12.50
N TRP A 253 -13.69 -4.87 -11.28
CA TRP A 253 -13.19 -5.86 -10.34
C TRP A 253 -13.96 -5.72 -9.04
N VAL A 254 -14.47 -6.81 -8.52
CA VAL A 254 -15.31 -6.78 -7.31
C VAL A 254 -14.83 -7.82 -6.32
N LEU A 255 -14.55 -7.37 -5.09
CA LEU A 255 -14.29 -8.26 -3.96
C LEU A 255 -15.64 -8.68 -3.35
N ASP A 256 -15.90 -9.98 -3.30
CA ASP A 256 -17.08 -10.57 -2.66
C ASP A 256 -16.63 -11.61 -1.62
N GLY A 257 -16.65 -11.24 -0.37
CA GLY A 257 -16.17 -12.08 0.74
C GLY A 257 -14.70 -12.50 0.59
N SER A 258 -14.46 -13.77 0.31
CA SER A 258 -13.13 -14.34 0.03
C SER A 258 -12.84 -14.49 -1.46
N SER A 259 -13.77 -14.11 -2.33
CA SER A 259 -13.66 -14.27 -3.77
C SER A 259 -13.52 -12.92 -4.47
N VAL A 260 -12.93 -12.90 -5.65
CA VAL A 260 -12.90 -11.75 -6.54
C VAL A 260 -13.56 -12.10 -7.88
N ILE A 261 -14.40 -11.21 -8.38
CA ILE A 261 -14.96 -11.24 -9.72
C ILE A 261 -14.06 -10.34 -10.58
N ASP A 262 -13.44 -10.91 -11.62
CA ASP A 262 -12.53 -10.20 -12.51
C ASP A 262 -13.29 -9.39 -13.60
N SER A 263 -12.55 -8.64 -14.40
CA SER A 263 -13.08 -7.81 -15.49
C SER A 263 -13.85 -8.58 -16.58
N ALA A 264 -13.68 -9.91 -16.65
CA ALA A 264 -14.39 -10.82 -17.55
C ALA A 264 -15.56 -11.54 -16.88
N GLY A 265 -15.84 -11.24 -15.59
CA GLY A 265 -16.90 -11.90 -14.81
C GLY A 265 -16.53 -13.27 -14.26
N ARG A 266 -15.25 -13.68 -14.30
CA ARG A 266 -14.79 -14.94 -13.75
C ARG A 266 -14.54 -14.78 -12.25
N VAL A 267 -14.89 -15.81 -11.48
CA VAL A 267 -14.71 -15.83 -10.02
C VAL A 267 -13.42 -16.56 -9.66
N HIS A 268 -12.62 -15.93 -8.80
CA HIS A 268 -11.36 -16.48 -8.28
C HIS A 268 -11.36 -16.39 -6.75
N GLU A 269 -10.88 -17.43 -6.08
CA GLU A 269 -10.70 -17.42 -4.62
C GLU A 269 -9.44 -16.63 -4.25
N VAL A 270 -9.57 -15.68 -3.31
CA VAL A 270 -8.47 -14.86 -2.79
C VAL A 270 -7.97 -15.47 -1.49
N SER A 271 -7.01 -16.37 -1.59
CA SER A 271 -6.32 -16.96 -0.44
C SER A 271 -4.96 -16.28 -0.26
N LEU A 272 -4.75 -15.60 0.87
CA LEU A 272 -3.53 -14.87 1.20
C LEU A 272 -2.95 -15.38 2.51
N SER A 273 -1.63 -15.29 2.65
CA SER A 273 -0.95 -15.46 3.94
C SER A 273 -1.13 -14.23 4.86
N LEU A 274 -1.47 -13.07 4.30
CA LEU A 274 -1.79 -11.85 5.05
C LEU A 274 -3.27 -11.88 5.48
N PRO A 275 -3.58 -11.75 6.77
CA PRO A 275 -4.95 -11.82 7.26
C PRO A 275 -5.74 -10.52 7.02
N GLY A 276 -7.08 -10.63 7.09
CA GLY A 276 -7.99 -9.50 7.15
C GLY A 276 -8.53 -9.01 5.79
N GLN A 277 -9.66 -8.33 5.87
CA GLN A 277 -10.39 -7.79 4.71
C GLN A 277 -9.55 -6.77 3.94
N ALA A 278 -8.84 -5.88 4.64
CA ALA A 278 -7.99 -4.87 4.02
C ALA A 278 -6.91 -5.47 3.10
N ASN A 279 -6.31 -6.61 3.49
CA ASN A 279 -5.32 -7.28 2.65
C ASN A 279 -5.95 -7.94 1.43
N ARG A 280 -7.17 -8.48 1.53
CA ARG A 280 -7.93 -8.95 0.36
C ARG A 280 -8.26 -7.79 -0.59
N SER A 281 -8.69 -6.64 -0.05
CA SER A 281 -8.92 -5.42 -0.82
C SER A 281 -7.66 -4.98 -1.59
N ASN A 282 -6.51 -4.95 -0.91
CA ASN A 282 -5.22 -4.62 -1.53
C ASN A 282 -4.84 -5.63 -2.62
N ALA A 283 -5.16 -6.92 -2.44
CA ALA A 283 -4.90 -7.96 -3.42
C ALA A 283 -5.74 -7.80 -4.69
N VAL A 284 -7.04 -7.47 -4.57
CA VAL A 284 -7.89 -7.23 -5.75
C VAL A 284 -7.39 -6.04 -6.57
N ILE A 285 -6.94 -4.97 -5.89
CA ILE A 285 -6.31 -3.83 -6.57
C ILE A 285 -5.01 -4.27 -7.27
N ALA A 286 -4.20 -5.13 -6.63
CA ALA A 286 -2.99 -5.65 -7.27
C ALA A 286 -3.30 -6.53 -8.49
N LEU A 287 -4.39 -7.31 -8.48
CA LEU A 287 -4.86 -8.08 -9.64
C LEU A 287 -5.28 -7.15 -10.79
N ALA A 288 -6.05 -6.11 -10.51
CA ALA A 288 -6.45 -5.11 -11.50
C ALA A 288 -5.24 -4.42 -12.16
N VAL A 289 -4.20 -4.11 -11.38
CA VAL A 289 -2.93 -3.59 -11.94
C VAL A 289 -2.24 -4.65 -12.80
N SER A 290 -2.21 -5.90 -12.37
CA SER A 290 -1.54 -7.01 -13.08
C SER A 290 -2.16 -7.24 -14.47
N GLU A 291 -3.48 -7.09 -14.60
CA GLU A 291 -4.20 -7.15 -15.88
C GLU A 291 -3.66 -6.11 -16.89
N VAL A 292 -3.37 -4.86 -16.44
CA VAL A 292 -2.79 -3.81 -17.30
C VAL A 292 -1.43 -4.22 -17.88
N PHE A 293 -0.72 -5.09 -17.21
CA PHE A 293 0.58 -5.62 -17.64
C PHE A 293 0.48 -6.99 -18.33
N GLY A 294 -0.73 -7.52 -18.51
CA GLY A 294 -0.98 -8.80 -19.18
C GLY A 294 -0.63 -10.02 -18.34
N VAL A 295 -0.67 -9.92 -17.02
CA VAL A 295 -0.53 -11.07 -16.11
C VAL A 295 -1.92 -11.61 -15.81
N GLU A 296 -2.10 -12.91 -16.05
CA GLU A 296 -3.37 -13.60 -15.80
C GLU A 296 -3.69 -13.65 -14.28
N PRO A 297 -4.98 -13.50 -13.88
CA PRO A 297 -5.37 -13.47 -12.47
C PRO A 297 -4.90 -14.67 -11.66
N ALA A 298 -4.96 -15.89 -12.23
CA ALA A 298 -4.54 -17.10 -11.53
C ALA A 298 -3.02 -17.11 -11.24
N GLN A 299 -2.19 -16.60 -12.17
CA GLN A 299 -0.74 -16.49 -12.00
C GLN A 299 -0.41 -15.42 -10.95
N ALA A 300 -1.07 -14.26 -11.03
CA ALA A 300 -0.90 -13.20 -10.03
C ALA A 300 -1.29 -13.69 -8.63
N LEU A 301 -2.44 -14.36 -8.46
CA LEU A 301 -2.88 -14.92 -7.18
C LEU A 301 -1.89 -15.91 -6.58
N ALA A 302 -1.26 -16.76 -7.40
CA ALA A 302 -0.22 -17.67 -6.92
C ALA A 302 0.94 -16.90 -6.27
N ARG A 303 1.38 -15.79 -6.89
CA ARG A 303 2.44 -14.92 -6.32
C ARG A 303 1.99 -14.16 -5.07
N LEU A 304 0.73 -13.75 -5.01
CA LEU A 304 0.22 -13.03 -3.85
C LEU A 304 0.20 -13.91 -2.58
N ARG A 305 -0.04 -15.22 -2.72
CA ARG A 305 0.00 -16.18 -1.60
C ARG A 305 1.35 -16.25 -0.91
N ASP A 306 2.43 -16.07 -1.67
CA ASP A 306 3.80 -16.14 -1.17
C ASP A 306 4.20 -14.92 -0.32
N VAL A 307 3.37 -13.85 -0.31
CA VAL A 307 3.59 -12.66 0.50
C VAL A 307 3.11 -12.89 1.93
N ALA A 308 3.97 -13.44 2.77
CA ALA A 308 3.63 -13.81 4.16
C ALA A 308 3.78 -12.67 5.18
N SER A 309 4.54 -11.62 4.86
CA SER A 309 4.76 -10.50 5.78
C SER A 309 4.95 -9.19 5.02
N VAL A 310 4.59 -8.08 5.66
CA VAL A 310 4.88 -6.73 5.18
C VAL A 310 5.69 -6.01 6.24
N ALA A 311 6.96 -5.75 5.95
CA ALA A 311 7.89 -5.13 6.88
C ALA A 311 7.32 -3.83 7.46
N GLY A 312 7.36 -3.71 8.80
CA GLY A 312 6.90 -2.53 9.51
C GLY A 312 5.38 -2.37 9.63
N ARG A 313 4.56 -3.39 9.27
CA ARG A 313 3.10 -3.33 9.42
C ARG A 313 2.48 -4.56 10.06
N TYR A 314 3.08 -5.72 9.86
CA TYR A 314 2.63 -6.99 10.39
C TYR A 314 3.83 -7.88 10.69
N THR A 315 3.90 -8.38 11.91
CA THR A 315 4.98 -9.27 12.35
C THR A 315 4.43 -10.29 13.34
N GLN A 316 4.89 -11.52 13.26
CA GLN A 316 4.69 -12.55 14.27
C GLN A 316 6.04 -12.97 14.81
N VAL A 317 6.15 -13.04 16.13
CA VAL A 317 7.35 -13.50 16.83
C VAL A 317 6.94 -14.38 18.01
N GLU A 318 7.83 -15.28 18.43
CA GLU A 318 7.68 -16.02 19.68
C GLU A 318 8.38 -15.26 20.81
N ARG A 319 7.71 -15.09 21.95
CA ARG A 319 8.25 -14.45 23.14
C ARG A 319 7.78 -15.18 24.40
N HIS A 320 8.70 -15.62 25.26
CA HIS A 320 8.41 -16.38 26.49
C HIS A 320 7.47 -17.59 26.25
N GLY A 321 7.67 -18.32 25.11
CA GLY A 321 6.83 -19.47 24.74
C GLY A 321 5.42 -19.10 24.26
N ARG A 322 5.15 -17.84 23.94
CA ARG A 322 3.87 -17.35 23.41
C ARG A 322 4.06 -16.66 22.05
N GLN A 323 3.08 -16.79 21.19
CA GLN A 323 3.05 -16.06 19.93
C GLN A 323 2.61 -14.61 20.16
N VAL A 324 3.40 -13.66 19.71
CA VAL A 324 3.06 -12.23 19.69
C VAL A 324 2.82 -11.81 18.26
N ARG A 325 1.60 -11.36 17.97
CA ARG A 325 1.21 -10.83 16.65
C ARG A 325 1.11 -9.31 16.74
N LEU A 326 2.01 -8.60 16.06
CA LEU A 326 2.12 -7.15 16.11
C LEU A 326 1.52 -6.52 14.85
N LEU A 327 0.54 -5.63 15.05
CA LEU A 327 -0.25 -4.94 14.04
C LEU A 327 -0.01 -3.43 14.13
N LEU A 328 0.25 -2.78 13.00
CA LEU A 328 0.36 -1.32 12.92
C LEU A 328 -1.00 -0.71 12.60
N ALA A 329 -1.48 0.21 13.44
CA ALA A 329 -2.67 1.02 13.21
C ALA A 329 -2.39 2.48 13.53
N LYS A 330 -2.39 3.36 12.52
CA LYS A 330 -1.97 4.77 12.65
C LYS A 330 -3.12 5.73 12.91
N ASN A 331 -4.30 5.41 12.44
CA ASN A 331 -5.49 6.25 12.39
C ASN A 331 -6.75 5.41 12.61
N PRO A 332 -7.93 6.00 12.83
CA PRO A 332 -9.15 5.26 13.12
C PRO A 332 -9.49 4.17 12.10
N ALA A 333 -9.33 4.43 10.81
CA ALA A 333 -9.55 3.43 9.78
C ALA A 333 -8.61 2.22 9.93
N GLY A 334 -7.33 2.47 10.23
CA GLY A 334 -6.36 1.40 10.50
C GLY A 334 -6.66 0.60 11.77
N TRP A 335 -7.22 1.23 12.81
CA TRP A 335 -7.68 0.53 14.02
C TRP A 335 -8.86 -0.38 13.71
N LEU A 336 -9.83 0.08 12.92
CA LEU A 336 -10.95 -0.73 12.45
C LEU A 336 -10.45 -1.98 11.68
N GLU A 337 -9.47 -1.80 10.79
CA GLU A 337 -8.84 -2.91 10.06
C GLU A 337 -8.09 -3.88 10.99
N ALA A 338 -7.40 -3.36 12.01
CA ALA A 338 -6.69 -4.18 12.99
C ALA A 338 -7.65 -5.01 13.84
N PHE A 339 -8.80 -4.45 14.23
CA PHE A 339 -9.82 -5.18 14.98
C PHE A 339 -10.43 -6.34 14.17
N ASP A 340 -10.54 -6.21 12.85
CA ASP A 340 -11.01 -7.29 11.97
C ASP A 340 -10.15 -8.54 11.96
N VAL A 341 -8.90 -8.39 12.35
CA VAL A 341 -7.94 -9.51 12.36
C VAL A 341 -7.95 -10.22 13.70
N LEU A 342 -8.65 -9.67 14.71
CA LEU A 342 -8.75 -10.30 16.03
C LEU A 342 -9.65 -11.53 15.94
N ASP A 343 -9.10 -12.69 16.35
CA ASP A 343 -9.80 -13.97 16.27
C ASP A 343 -10.80 -14.18 17.41
N GLU A 344 -11.73 -15.12 17.19
CA GLU A 344 -12.56 -15.72 18.20
C GLU A 344 -12.10 -17.19 18.44
N PRO A 345 -12.10 -17.67 19.69
CA PRO A 345 -12.44 -17.05 20.97
C PRO A 345 -11.52 -15.87 21.32
N PRO A 346 -11.93 -14.99 22.29
CA PRO A 346 -11.20 -13.75 22.59
C PRO A 346 -9.75 -14.02 22.99
N VAL A 347 -8.83 -13.58 22.13
CA VAL A 347 -7.39 -13.57 22.38
C VAL A 347 -7.05 -12.27 23.09
N PRO A 348 -6.18 -12.27 24.13
CA PRO A 348 -5.72 -11.06 24.78
C PRO A 348 -5.13 -10.05 23.78
N VAL A 349 -5.37 -8.75 24.04
CA VAL A 349 -4.85 -7.68 23.19
C VAL A 349 -4.08 -6.66 24.03
N LEU A 350 -2.90 -6.26 23.54
CA LEU A 350 -2.14 -5.12 24.03
C LEU A 350 -2.33 -3.94 23.10
N LEU A 351 -2.78 -2.81 23.64
CA LEU A 351 -2.92 -1.55 22.91
C LEU A 351 -1.79 -0.60 23.29
N SER A 352 -1.13 0.01 22.31
CA SER A 352 -0.02 0.92 22.58
C SER A 352 -0.07 2.15 21.69
N VAL A 353 -0.12 3.34 22.29
CA VAL A 353 -0.20 4.64 21.61
C VAL A 353 0.88 5.59 22.13
N ASN A 354 1.64 6.16 21.21
CA ASN A 354 2.54 7.29 21.44
C ASN A 354 2.04 8.53 20.70
N ALA A 355 2.61 9.72 21.01
CA ALA A 355 2.31 10.98 20.32
C ALA A 355 3.62 11.70 19.97
N ARG A 356 4.51 11.00 19.29
CA ARG A 356 5.77 11.56 18.79
C ARG A 356 5.57 12.21 17.42
N GLU A 357 6.57 12.94 16.97
CA GLU A 357 6.50 13.64 15.68
C GLU A 357 6.07 12.75 14.50
N PRO A 358 6.53 11.48 14.36
CA PRO A 358 6.05 10.61 13.28
C PRO A 358 4.60 10.09 13.46
N ASP A 359 4.04 10.12 14.68
CA ASP A 359 2.67 9.67 14.95
C ASP A 359 1.63 10.77 14.77
N GLY A 360 2.07 12.04 14.80
CA GLY A 360 1.21 13.19 15.08
C GLY A 360 1.05 13.41 16.59
N ARG A 361 0.97 14.66 17.01
CA ARG A 361 0.85 15.04 18.43
C ARG A 361 -0.58 15.03 18.93
N ASP A 362 -1.53 15.24 18.03
CA ASP A 362 -2.96 15.19 18.32
C ASP A 362 -3.44 13.74 18.42
N THR A 363 -3.96 13.39 19.58
CA THR A 363 -4.54 12.07 19.88
C THR A 363 -6.07 12.08 19.96
N SER A 364 -6.72 13.17 19.58
CA SER A 364 -8.19 13.29 19.58
C SER A 364 -8.88 12.23 18.71
N TRP A 365 -8.21 11.73 17.68
CA TRP A 365 -8.69 10.64 16.83
C TRP A 365 -8.99 9.35 17.59
N LEU A 366 -8.47 9.16 18.82
CA LEU A 366 -8.84 8.01 19.67
C LEU A 366 -10.34 7.97 19.95
N TRP A 367 -11.03 9.10 19.90
CA TRP A 367 -12.48 9.20 20.11
C TRP A 367 -13.29 8.73 18.91
N ASP A 368 -12.68 8.66 17.73
CA ASP A 368 -13.32 8.16 16.50
C ASP A 368 -13.26 6.62 16.41
N VAL A 369 -12.49 5.96 17.28
CA VAL A 369 -12.34 4.50 17.30
C VAL A 369 -13.40 3.87 18.22
N ASP A 370 -14.10 2.84 17.74
CA ASP A 370 -15.05 2.05 18.52
C ASP A 370 -14.32 0.88 19.23
N TYR A 371 -14.00 1.06 20.51
CA TYR A 371 -13.34 0.02 21.30
C TYR A 371 -14.30 -1.01 21.88
N ARG A 372 -15.63 -0.86 21.73
CA ARG A 372 -16.63 -1.81 22.26
C ARG A 372 -16.47 -3.22 21.70
N VAL A 373 -15.83 -3.34 20.53
CA VAL A 373 -15.44 -4.63 19.92
C VAL A 373 -14.47 -5.45 20.77
N LEU A 374 -13.79 -4.81 21.75
CA LEU A 374 -12.85 -5.45 22.66
C LEU A 374 -13.51 -6.00 23.94
N ARG A 375 -14.81 -5.74 24.15
CA ARG A 375 -15.52 -6.25 25.34
C ARG A 375 -15.45 -7.77 25.38
N GLY A 376 -15.23 -8.31 26.60
CA GLY A 376 -15.18 -9.75 26.81
C GLY A 376 -13.82 -10.40 26.53
N ARG A 377 -12.77 -9.60 26.21
CA ARG A 377 -11.38 -10.08 26.11
C ARG A 377 -10.47 -9.36 27.10
N PRO A 378 -9.35 -9.97 27.55
CA PRO A 378 -8.33 -9.27 28.33
C PRO A 378 -7.69 -8.17 27.47
N VAL A 379 -7.67 -6.94 27.98
CA VAL A 379 -7.10 -5.77 27.32
C VAL A 379 -5.98 -5.20 28.20
N PHE A 380 -4.78 -5.14 27.65
CA PHE A 380 -3.63 -4.47 28.25
C PHE A 380 -3.35 -3.16 27.55
N VAL A 381 -2.86 -2.17 28.28
CA VAL A 381 -2.60 -0.82 27.74
C VAL A 381 -1.22 -0.33 28.14
N THR A 382 -0.44 0.13 27.17
CA THR A 382 0.89 0.71 27.38
C THR A 382 1.16 1.89 26.45
N GLY A 383 2.36 2.43 26.47
CA GLY A 383 2.79 3.56 25.62
C GLY A 383 2.73 4.91 26.32
N GLU A 384 3.22 5.95 25.66
CA GLU A 384 3.30 7.32 26.21
C GLU A 384 1.91 7.91 26.49
N ARG A 385 0.92 7.54 25.67
CA ARG A 385 -0.46 8.04 25.77
C ARG A 385 -1.42 6.99 26.36
N ARG A 386 -0.90 6.08 27.19
CA ARG A 386 -1.71 5.03 27.83
C ARG A 386 -2.89 5.56 28.64
N LEU A 387 -2.73 6.75 29.25
CA LEU A 387 -3.81 7.34 30.06
C LEU A 387 -4.95 7.92 29.20
N ASP A 388 -4.63 8.51 28.04
CA ASP A 388 -5.67 8.97 27.10
C ASP A 388 -6.46 7.79 26.55
N LEU A 389 -5.76 6.70 26.23
CA LEU A 389 -6.38 5.46 25.79
C LEU A 389 -7.22 4.82 26.90
N ALA A 390 -6.75 4.84 28.15
CA ALA A 390 -7.48 4.36 29.30
C ALA A 390 -8.83 5.09 29.50
N VAL A 391 -8.82 6.42 29.45
CA VAL A 391 -10.05 7.24 29.52
C VAL A 391 -11.02 6.87 28.39
N ARG A 392 -10.50 6.61 27.20
CA ARG A 392 -11.33 6.22 26.07
C ARG A 392 -11.94 4.83 26.23
N LEU A 393 -11.19 3.87 26.76
CA LEU A 393 -11.67 2.51 27.07
C LEU A 393 -12.72 2.53 28.19
N GLU A 394 -12.52 3.33 29.24
CA GLU A 394 -13.52 3.54 30.28
C GLU A 394 -14.84 4.06 29.73
N ALA A 395 -14.79 5.06 28.84
CA ALA A 395 -15.98 5.60 28.19
C ALA A 395 -16.74 4.54 27.38
N ASP A 396 -16.03 3.59 26.76
CA ASP A 396 -16.63 2.47 26.02
C ASP A 396 -16.94 1.25 26.95
N GLN A 397 -16.71 1.36 28.25
CA GLN A 397 -16.94 0.28 29.21
C GLN A 397 -16.15 -1.00 28.87
N VAL A 398 -14.90 -0.85 28.42
CA VAL A 398 -13.97 -1.93 28.15
C VAL A 398 -13.02 -2.07 29.34
N PRO A 399 -13.05 -3.16 30.11
CA PRO A 399 -12.09 -3.40 31.17
C PRO A 399 -10.67 -3.53 30.60
N PHE A 400 -9.71 -2.92 31.29
CA PHE A 400 -8.29 -2.96 30.87
C PHE A 400 -7.36 -2.99 32.08
N GLU A 401 -6.11 -3.34 31.82
CA GLU A 401 -5.02 -3.30 32.77
C GLU A 401 -3.84 -2.49 32.19
N LEU A 402 -3.27 -1.58 33.01
CA LEU A 402 -2.07 -0.83 32.63
C LEU A 402 -0.83 -1.68 32.87
N VAL A 403 0.02 -1.79 31.83
CA VAL A 403 1.27 -2.54 31.86
C VAL A 403 2.45 -1.66 31.44
N GLU A 404 3.65 -2.00 31.93
CA GLU A 404 4.85 -1.23 31.62
C GLU A 404 5.33 -1.44 30.17
N GLY A 405 5.11 -2.63 29.60
CA GLY A 405 5.51 -2.94 28.24
C GLY A 405 4.99 -4.26 27.70
N VAL A 406 5.50 -4.65 26.53
CA VAL A 406 5.07 -5.88 25.87
C VAL A 406 5.43 -7.14 26.65
N ASP A 407 6.58 -7.17 27.30
CA ASP A 407 7.03 -8.34 28.08
C ASP A 407 6.13 -8.56 29.29
N ASP A 408 5.76 -7.49 30.01
CA ASP A 408 4.83 -7.54 31.13
C ASP A 408 3.44 -8.06 30.70
N ALA A 409 2.94 -7.60 29.56
CA ALA A 409 1.71 -8.14 28.98
C ALA A 409 1.83 -9.62 28.62
N VAL A 410 2.95 -10.04 27.99
CA VAL A 410 3.19 -11.44 27.60
C VAL A 410 3.20 -12.36 28.83
N ASP A 411 3.82 -11.92 29.94
CA ASP A 411 3.92 -12.72 31.18
C ASP A 411 2.57 -12.91 31.84
N GLN A 412 1.63 -11.96 31.68
CA GLN A 412 0.28 -12.02 32.24
C GLN A 412 -0.72 -12.82 31.40
N VAL A 413 -0.38 -13.13 30.14
CA VAL A 413 -1.28 -13.89 29.26
C VAL A 413 -1.32 -15.36 29.65
N SER A 414 -2.50 -15.88 29.92
CA SER A 414 -2.71 -17.30 30.24
C SER A 414 -2.80 -18.21 29.00
N GLY A 415 -2.96 -17.64 27.80
CA GLY A 415 -3.09 -18.37 26.53
C GLY A 415 -1.79 -18.39 25.70
N GLY A 416 -1.86 -19.06 24.53
CA GLY A 416 -0.71 -19.23 23.64
C GLY A 416 -0.36 -18.01 22.77
N ARG A 417 -1.22 -16.95 22.73
CA ARG A 417 -1.03 -15.80 21.85
C ARG A 417 -1.46 -14.47 22.50
N LEU A 418 -0.72 -13.41 22.16
CA LEU A 418 -1.04 -12.00 22.43
C LEU A 418 -1.10 -11.23 21.09
N ASP A 419 -2.19 -10.55 20.84
CA ASP A 419 -2.28 -9.59 19.75
C ASP A 419 -1.85 -8.21 20.23
N VAL A 420 -1.06 -7.48 19.47
CA VAL A 420 -0.57 -6.15 19.80
C VAL A 420 -0.98 -5.19 18.69
N ILE A 421 -1.75 -4.16 19.04
CA ILE A 421 -2.11 -3.08 18.12
C ILE A 421 -1.41 -1.81 18.59
N ALA A 422 -0.60 -1.23 17.72
CA ALA A 422 0.21 -0.07 18.07
C ALA A 422 0.28 0.95 16.94
N ASN A 423 0.39 2.26 17.29
CA ASN A 423 0.69 3.28 16.31
C ASN A 423 2.18 3.27 15.94
N TYR A 424 2.62 4.12 15.02
CA TYR A 424 3.90 3.94 14.33
C TYR A 424 5.11 3.85 15.25
N THR A 425 5.32 4.82 16.16
CA THR A 425 6.51 4.79 17.02
C THR A 425 6.40 3.76 18.13
N ALA A 426 5.20 3.49 18.64
CA ALA A 426 4.96 2.41 19.60
C ALA A 426 5.23 1.04 18.94
N PHE A 427 4.75 0.82 17.72
CA PHE A 427 5.05 -0.37 16.92
C PHE A 427 6.55 -0.60 16.77
N GLN A 428 7.31 0.44 16.38
CA GLN A 428 8.76 0.32 16.23
C GLN A 428 9.47 0.00 17.54
N GLN A 429 9.05 0.61 18.66
CA GLN A 429 9.60 0.33 19.97
C GLN A 429 9.35 -1.12 20.40
N ILE A 430 8.12 -1.60 20.26
CA ILE A 430 7.74 -2.98 20.60
C ILE A 430 8.50 -3.96 19.70
N ARG A 431 8.60 -3.71 18.41
CA ARG A 431 9.36 -4.55 17.46
C ARG A 431 10.83 -4.68 17.87
N VAL A 432 11.44 -3.57 18.31
CA VAL A 432 12.84 -3.59 18.80
C VAL A 432 12.94 -4.35 20.13
N ALA A 433 11.97 -4.21 21.03
CA ALA A 433 11.95 -4.96 22.29
C ALA A 433 11.84 -6.47 22.03
N LEU A 434 10.95 -6.89 21.12
CA LEU A 434 10.76 -8.27 20.74
C LEU A 434 11.95 -8.88 19.97
N GLY A 435 12.71 -8.09 19.19
CA GLY A 435 13.88 -8.53 18.43
C GLY A 435 15.21 -8.51 19.19
N ARG A 436 15.26 -8.00 20.41
CA ARG A 436 16.49 -7.94 21.25
C ARG A 436 16.76 -9.22 22.05
N ALA A 437 16.00 -10.27 21.84
CA ALA A 437 16.09 -11.51 22.60
C ALA A 437 16.76 -12.67 21.83
N GLU A 438 17.53 -12.37 20.76
CA GLU A 438 18.44 -13.33 20.10
C GLU A 438 19.88 -12.89 20.21
#